data_8d6d2fcaa760183fc9d61ed7d5b7faa1
#
_entry.id   8d6d2fcaa760183fc9d61ed7d5b7faa1
#
_cell.length_a   1.000
_cell.length_b   1.000
_cell.length_c   1.000
_cell.angle_alpha   90.00
_cell.angle_beta   90.00
_cell.angle_gamma   90.00
#
_symmetry.space_group_name_H-M   'P 1'
#
loop_
_entity.id
_entity.type
_entity.pdbx_description
1 polymer ?
#
loop_
_entity_poly.entity_id
_entity_poly.type
_entity_poly.pdbx_seq_one_letter_code
_entity_poly.pdbx_strand_id
1 'polypeptide(L)'
;MSEMSDAALAQMIDQYCAAWGEDDPARRTTLLTEVWAERATYTDPLAHVEGRNSLVAHIGAMRQQFPGARIVRTTAIDRHNHCARFGWKLEQQNGSSLPEGIDIAEFRDGKLQSIIGFFGALKPK
;
A
#
# COMPACT_ATOMS: atom_id res chain seq x y z
N MET A 1 8.96 -16.35 -19.09
CA MET A 1 8.25 -15.16 -18.65
C MET A 1 9.19 -14.32 -17.79
N SER A 2 9.36 -13.08 -18.15
CA SER A 2 10.30 -12.23 -17.43
C SER A 2 9.67 -11.72 -16.14
N GLU A 3 10.45 -11.66 -15.09
CA GLU A 3 10.05 -11.03 -13.87
C GLU A 3 9.97 -9.51 -14.06
N MET A 4 9.14 -8.88 -13.27
CA MET A 4 9.06 -7.44 -13.19
C MET A 4 10.41 -6.86 -12.77
N SER A 5 10.88 -5.79 -13.44
CA SER A 5 12.11 -5.11 -13.06
C SER A 5 11.95 -4.40 -11.72
N ASP A 6 13.09 -4.09 -11.08
CA ASP A 6 13.05 -3.34 -9.83
C ASP A 6 12.40 -1.98 -10.01
N ALA A 7 12.66 -1.31 -11.14
CA ALA A 7 12.04 -0.02 -11.43
C ALA A 7 10.52 -0.14 -11.59
N ALA A 8 10.04 -1.17 -12.29
CA ALA A 8 8.61 -1.39 -12.48
C ALA A 8 7.92 -1.74 -11.16
N LEU A 9 8.58 -2.55 -10.32
CA LEU A 9 8.05 -2.89 -8.99
C LEU A 9 7.96 -1.64 -8.12
N ALA A 10 8.98 -0.79 -8.14
CA ALA A 10 8.95 0.46 -7.37
C ALA A 10 7.82 1.38 -7.84
N GLN A 11 7.62 1.51 -9.15
CA GLN A 11 6.52 2.31 -9.69
C GLN A 11 5.16 1.77 -9.24
N MET A 12 5.00 0.45 -9.28
CA MET A 12 3.75 -0.20 -8.87
C MET A 12 3.46 0.05 -7.38
N ILE A 13 4.44 -0.13 -6.53
CA ILE A 13 4.30 0.08 -5.09
C ILE A 13 4.05 1.57 -4.78
N ASP A 14 4.78 2.47 -5.43
CA ASP A 14 4.60 3.90 -5.21
C ASP A 14 3.23 4.38 -5.71
N GLN A 15 2.70 3.81 -6.78
CA GLN A 15 1.34 4.09 -7.23
C GLN A 15 0.29 3.57 -6.26
N TYR A 16 0.51 2.38 -5.71
CA TYR A 16 -0.33 1.85 -4.65
C TYR A 16 -0.35 2.82 -3.44
N CYS A 17 0.82 3.28 -3.02
CA CYS A 17 0.91 4.25 -1.92
C CYS A 17 0.18 5.56 -2.27
N ALA A 18 0.29 6.02 -3.52
CA ALA A 18 -0.39 7.24 -3.97
C ALA A 18 -1.91 7.13 -3.85
N ALA A 19 -2.48 5.94 -4.04
CA ALA A 19 -3.92 5.73 -3.89
C ALA A 19 -4.40 6.05 -2.47
N TRP A 20 -3.56 5.85 -1.46
CA TRP A 20 -3.89 6.17 -0.08
C TRP A 20 -3.95 7.68 0.19
N GLY A 21 -3.39 8.49 -0.69
CA GLY A 21 -3.45 9.94 -0.60
C GLY A 21 -4.46 10.59 -1.55
N GLU A 22 -5.24 9.78 -2.30
CA GLU A 22 -6.16 10.30 -3.31
C GLU A 22 -7.57 10.46 -2.74
N ASP A 23 -8.06 11.70 -2.73
CA ASP A 23 -9.39 12.01 -2.18
C ASP A 23 -10.53 11.66 -3.13
N ASP A 24 -10.29 11.73 -4.46
CA ASP A 24 -11.32 11.43 -5.44
C ASP A 24 -11.48 9.91 -5.60
N PRO A 25 -12.66 9.34 -5.27
CA PRO A 25 -12.86 7.90 -5.39
C PRO A 25 -12.66 7.35 -6.81
N ALA A 26 -13.00 8.12 -7.83
CA ALA A 26 -12.82 7.70 -9.22
C ALA A 26 -11.34 7.60 -9.58
N ARG A 27 -10.54 8.59 -9.17
CA ARG A 27 -9.09 8.56 -9.39
C ARG A 27 -8.42 7.46 -8.59
N ARG A 28 -8.87 7.25 -7.36
CA ARG A 28 -8.37 6.17 -6.50
C ARG A 28 -8.62 4.82 -7.16
N THR A 29 -9.81 4.62 -7.71
CA THR A 29 -10.15 3.41 -8.45
C THR A 29 -9.24 3.23 -9.65
N THR A 30 -8.99 4.28 -10.42
CA THR A 30 -8.09 4.22 -11.57
C THR A 30 -6.68 3.82 -11.16
N LEU A 31 -6.13 4.44 -10.11
CA LEU A 31 -4.80 4.11 -9.60
C LEU A 31 -4.72 2.63 -9.21
N LEU A 32 -5.71 2.14 -8.49
CA LEU A 32 -5.71 0.75 -8.02
C LEU A 32 -5.98 -0.25 -9.13
N THR A 33 -6.78 0.11 -10.14
CA THR A 33 -7.05 -0.78 -11.26
C THR A 33 -5.77 -1.20 -11.97
N GLU A 34 -4.80 -0.30 -12.04
CA GLU A 34 -3.54 -0.57 -12.74
C GLU A 34 -2.59 -1.47 -11.93
N VAL A 35 -2.68 -1.46 -10.60
CA VAL A 35 -1.67 -2.09 -9.75
C VAL A 35 -2.23 -3.15 -8.80
N TRP A 36 -3.53 -3.19 -8.57
CA TRP A 36 -4.17 -4.06 -7.59
C TRP A 36 -5.01 -5.11 -8.31
N ALA A 37 -4.69 -6.38 -8.11
CA ALA A 37 -5.47 -7.46 -8.72
C ALA A 37 -6.91 -7.41 -8.23
N GLU A 38 -7.84 -7.87 -9.06
CA GLU A 38 -9.27 -7.74 -8.78
C GLU A 38 -9.66 -8.33 -7.42
N ARG A 39 -9.03 -9.43 -7.02
CA ARG A 39 -9.31 -10.12 -5.76
C ARG A 39 -8.21 -9.99 -4.72
N ALA A 40 -7.29 -9.08 -4.94
CA ALA A 40 -6.18 -8.89 -4.03
C ALA A 40 -6.67 -8.50 -2.63
N THR A 41 -5.88 -8.87 -1.62
CA THR A 41 -6.24 -8.66 -0.22
C THR A 41 -5.31 -7.64 0.42
N TYR A 42 -5.88 -6.84 1.29
CA TYR A 42 -5.14 -5.93 2.15
C TYR A 42 -5.44 -6.28 3.61
N THR A 43 -4.39 -6.45 4.39
CA THR A 43 -4.51 -6.80 5.80
C THR A 43 -3.56 -5.95 6.63
N ASP A 44 -4.06 -5.36 7.69
CA ASP A 44 -3.24 -4.70 8.71
C ASP A 44 -3.81 -5.06 10.08
N PRO A 45 -3.21 -4.57 11.19
CA PRO A 45 -3.70 -4.92 12.52
C PRO A 45 -5.16 -4.57 12.82
N LEU A 46 -5.75 -3.67 12.03
CA LEU A 46 -7.10 -3.15 12.27
C LEU A 46 -8.12 -3.61 11.23
N ALA A 47 -7.67 -4.16 10.09
CA ALA A 47 -8.58 -4.42 8.97
C ALA A 47 -8.09 -5.58 8.11
N HIS A 48 -9.05 -6.22 7.45
CA HIS A 48 -8.78 -7.17 6.37
C HIS A 48 -9.85 -6.96 5.31
N VAL A 49 -9.44 -6.62 4.10
CA VAL A 49 -10.37 -6.40 2.99
C VAL A 49 -9.92 -7.19 1.77
N GLU A 50 -10.89 -7.68 1.03
CA GLU A 50 -10.64 -8.42 -0.21
C GLU A 50 -11.32 -7.70 -1.37
N GLY A 51 -10.59 -7.58 -2.47
CA GLY A 51 -11.09 -7.00 -3.70
C GLY A 51 -10.81 -5.52 -3.83
N ARG A 52 -10.79 -5.08 -5.08
CA ARG A 52 -10.43 -3.70 -5.41
C ARG A 52 -11.43 -2.69 -4.86
N ASN A 53 -12.73 -2.96 -5.04
CA ASN A 53 -13.76 -2.03 -4.58
C ASN A 53 -13.75 -1.89 -3.06
N SER A 54 -13.49 -2.99 -2.35
CA SER A 54 -13.38 -2.96 -0.89
C SER A 54 -12.21 -2.13 -0.43
N LEU A 55 -11.07 -2.22 -1.12
CA LEU A 55 -9.91 -1.40 -0.79
C LEU A 55 -10.17 0.08 -1.07
N VAL A 56 -10.81 0.40 -2.21
CA VAL A 56 -11.18 1.79 -2.52
C VAL A 56 -12.03 2.38 -1.40
N ALA A 57 -13.02 1.63 -0.93
CA ALA A 57 -13.91 2.09 0.15
C ALA A 57 -13.16 2.22 1.49
N HIS A 58 -12.30 1.26 1.79
CA HIS A 58 -11.50 1.28 3.02
C HIS A 58 -10.59 2.51 3.06
N ILE A 59 -9.90 2.78 1.98
CA ILE A 59 -9.05 3.98 1.87
C ILE A 59 -9.91 5.23 2.03
N GLY A 60 -11.10 5.26 1.43
CA GLY A 60 -12.01 6.40 1.56
C GLY A 60 -12.36 6.71 3.00
N ALA A 61 -12.63 5.67 3.80
CA ALA A 61 -12.91 5.83 5.23
C ALA A 61 -11.68 6.40 5.97
N MET A 62 -10.48 5.94 5.64
CA MET A 62 -9.25 6.46 6.22
C MET A 62 -9.02 7.92 5.84
N ARG A 63 -9.34 8.30 4.59
CA ARG A 63 -9.23 9.69 4.14
C ARG A 63 -10.13 10.63 4.94
N GLN A 64 -11.32 10.18 5.31
CA GLN A 64 -12.24 10.96 6.14
C GLN A 64 -11.73 11.08 7.58
N GLN A 65 -11.12 10.03 8.10
CA GLN A 65 -10.60 10.02 9.47
C GLN A 65 -9.32 10.86 9.59
N PHE A 66 -8.48 10.85 8.56
CA PHE A 66 -7.20 11.58 8.55
C PHE A 66 -7.11 12.48 7.32
N PRO A 67 -7.86 13.59 7.26
CA PRO A 67 -7.88 14.45 6.08
C PRO A 67 -6.48 14.95 5.73
N GLY A 68 -6.14 14.87 4.44
CA GLY A 68 -4.85 15.33 3.94
C GLY A 68 -3.68 14.41 4.21
N ALA A 69 -3.88 13.31 4.94
CA ALA A 69 -2.81 12.36 5.21
C ALA A 69 -2.42 11.60 3.94
N ARG A 70 -1.19 11.14 3.89
CA ARG A 70 -0.71 10.32 2.77
C ARG A 70 0.28 9.27 3.26
N ILE A 71 0.36 8.16 2.54
CA ILE A 71 1.34 7.11 2.80
C ILE A 71 2.57 7.37 1.95
N VAL A 72 3.72 7.38 2.59
CA VAL A 72 5.02 7.61 1.93
C VAL A 72 5.93 6.42 2.21
N ARG A 73 6.50 5.86 1.16
CA ARG A 73 7.51 4.80 1.31
C ARG A 73 8.79 5.42 1.87
N THR A 74 9.36 4.78 2.89
CA THR A 74 10.51 5.33 3.64
C THR A 74 11.80 4.57 3.38
N THR A 75 11.74 3.40 2.72
CA THR A 75 12.91 2.56 2.48
C THR A 75 12.99 2.14 1.01
N ALA A 76 14.14 1.60 0.64
CA ALA A 76 14.24 0.81 -0.58
C ALA A 76 13.34 -0.42 -0.47
N ILE A 77 13.00 -1.00 -1.60
CA ILE A 77 12.19 -2.21 -1.66
C ILE A 77 13.13 -3.40 -1.68
N ASP A 78 12.95 -4.29 -0.72
CA ASP A 78 13.68 -5.54 -0.64
C ASP A 78 12.78 -6.63 -1.23
N ARG A 79 13.27 -7.36 -2.21
CA ARG A 79 12.45 -8.35 -2.91
C ARG A 79 13.18 -9.66 -3.14
N HIS A 80 12.40 -10.73 -3.15
CA HIS A 80 12.83 -12.02 -3.69
C HIS A 80 11.59 -12.77 -4.16
N ASN A 81 11.75 -13.64 -5.16
CA ASN A 81 10.64 -14.42 -5.71
C ASN A 81 9.47 -13.49 -6.07
N HIS A 82 8.29 -13.76 -5.59
CA HIS A 82 7.09 -12.96 -5.84
C HIS A 82 6.67 -12.12 -4.64
N CYS A 83 7.61 -11.80 -3.75
CA CYS A 83 7.30 -10.99 -2.58
C CYS A 83 8.33 -9.87 -2.38
N ALA A 84 7.88 -8.84 -1.68
CA ALA A 84 8.69 -7.67 -1.39
C ALA A 84 8.31 -7.13 -0.01
N ARG A 85 9.22 -6.40 0.60
CA ARG A 85 8.93 -5.65 1.82
C ARG A 85 9.50 -4.25 1.72
N PHE A 86 8.83 -3.32 2.37
CA PHE A 86 9.27 -1.92 2.39
C PHE A 86 8.69 -1.22 3.62
N GLY A 87 9.40 -0.20 4.07
CA GLY A 87 8.92 0.68 5.14
C GLY A 87 8.04 1.79 4.61
N TRP A 88 7.11 2.24 5.43
CA TRP A 88 6.20 3.33 5.11
C TRP A 88 5.90 4.16 6.35
N LYS A 89 5.39 5.36 6.12
CA LYS A 89 4.84 6.21 7.18
C LYS A 89 3.59 6.91 6.69
N LEU A 90 2.70 7.25 7.63
CA LEU A 90 1.55 8.10 7.36
C LEU A 90 1.93 9.54 7.70
N GLU A 91 2.09 10.39 6.68
CA GLU A 91 2.32 11.82 6.88
C GLU A 91 0.99 12.52 7.06
N GLN A 92 0.82 13.20 8.18
CA GLN A 92 -0.40 13.94 8.49
C GLN A 92 -0.18 15.45 8.39
N GLN A 93 -1.27 16.19 8.15
CA GLN A 93 -1.22 17.64 8.02
C GLN A 93 -0.71 18.34 9.28
N ASN A 94 -0.89 17.72 10.46
CA ASN A 94 -0.42 18.26 11.73
C ASN A 94 1.08 18.07 11.97
N GLY A 95 1.81 17.53 10.98
CA GLY A 95 3.24 17.27 11.09
C GLY A 95 3.61 15.91 11.66
N SER A 96 2.63 15.13 12.15
CA SER A 96 2.90 13.78 12.62
C SER A 96 3.27 12.87 11.46
N SER A 97 4.23 11.96 11.70
CA SER A 97 4.59 10.90 10.76
C SER A 97 4.21 9.51 11.30
N LEU A 98 3.18 9.46 12.12
CA LEU A 98 2.68 8.20 12.70
C LEU A 98 1.26 7.93 12.23
N PRO A 99 0.87 6.67 12.08
CA PRO A 99 1.72 5.48 12.28
C PRO A 99 2.77 5.30 11.18
N GLU A 100 3.77 4.51 11.50
CA GLU A 100 4.74 4.01 10.53
C GLU A 100 4.76 2.48 10.62
N GLY A 101 5.34 1.83 9.63
CA GLY A 101 5.38 0.38 9.66
C GLY A 101 6.11 -0.23 8.49
N ILE A 102 5.83 -1.50 8.28
CA ILE A 102 6.40 -2.29 7.20
C ILE A 102 5.26 -3.01 6.49
N ASP A 103 5.26 -2.98 5.17
CA ASP A 103 4.35 -3.77 4.35
C ASP A 103 5.10 -4.94 3.73
N ILE A 104 4.43 -6.09 3.70
CA ILE A 104 4.85 -7.26 2.92
C ILE A 104 3.89 -7.35 1.73
N ALA A 105 4.44 -7.32 0.53
CA ALA A 105 3.68 -7.38 -0.70
C ALA A 105 3.91 -8.71 -1.41
N GLU A 106 2.85 -9.29 -1.92
CA GLU A 106 2.96 -10.37 -2.91
C GLU A 106 2.50 -9.83 -4.25
N PHE A 107 3.24 -10.12 -5.31
CA PHE A 107 2.90 -9.64 -6.65
C PHE A 107 3.04 -10.76 -7.67
N ARG A 108 2.20 -10.71 -8.69
CA ARG A 108 2.19 -11.68 -9.77
C ARG A 108 1.50 -11.06 -10.99
N ASP A 109 2.02 -11.39 -12.16
CA ASP A 109 1.43 -10.93 -13.43
C ASP A 109 1.29 -9.40 -13.50
N GLY A 110 2.29 -8.69 -12.95
CA GLY A 110 2.33 -7.23 -13.01
C GLY A 110 1.38 -6.53 -12.06
N LYS A 111 0.83 -7.24 -11.06
CA LYS A 111 -0.10 -6.65 -10.10
C LYS A 111 0.16 -7.15 -8.69
N LEU A 112 -0.18 -6.30 -7.72
CA LEU A 112 -0.19 -6.69 -6.31
C LEU A 112 -1.33 -7.67 -6.07
N GLN A 113 -1.02 -8.76 -5.38
CA GLN A 113 -1.98 -9.81 -5.01
C GLN A 113 -2.34 -9.72 -3.53
N SER A 114 -1.44 -9.24 -2.71
CA SER A 114 -1.71 -8.99 -1.30
C SER A 114 -0.73 -7.97 -0.75
N ILE A 115 -1.21 -7.21 0.20
CA ILE A 115 -0.38 -6.39 1.09
C ILE A 115 -0.75 -6.78 2.52
N ILE A 116 0.28 -7.08 3.33
CA ILE A 116 0.13 -7.31 4.76
C ILE A 116 0.97 -6.26 5.48
N GLY A 117 0.32 -5.41 6.25
CA GLY A 117 0.97 -4.32 6.96
C GLY A 117 1.16 -4.63 8.43
N PHE A 118 2.30 -4.18 8.95
CA PHE A 118 2.61 -4.19 10.37
C PHE A 118 2.88 -2.77 10.82
N PHE A 119 2.41 -2.41 12.01
CA PHE A 119 2.62 -1.08 12.57
C PHE A 119 3.82 -1.09 13.52
N GLY A 120 4.65 -0.06 13.39
CA GLY A 120 5.80 0.13 14.25
C GLY A 120 6.99 -0.74 13.87
N ALA A 121 8.06 -0.60 14.65
CA ALA A 121 9.28 -1.37 14.47
C ALA A 121 9.22 -2.68 15.25
N LEU A 122 10.05 -3.63 14.85
CA LEU A 122 10.23 -4.85 15.63
C LEU A 122 10.79 -4.48 17.00
N LYS A 123 10.25 -5.12 18.04
CA LYS A 123 10.68 -4.89 19.41
C LYS A 123 11.78 -5.89 19.80
N PRO A 124 12.69 -5.52 20.69
CA PRO A 124 13.69 -6.45 21.20
C PRO A 124 13.03 -7.66 21.86
N LYS A 125 13.76 -8.79 21.80
CA LYS A 125 13.33 -10.02 22.45
C LYS A 125 13.26 -9.85 23.99
#